data_2dbd038f6c386f18c3cf1e326b84bb32
#
_entry.id   2dbd038f6c386f18c3cf1e326b84bb32
#
_cell.length_a   1.000
_cell.length_b   1.000
_cell.length_c   1.000
_cell.angle_alpha   90.00
_cell.angle_beta   90.00
_cell.angle_gamma   90.00
#
_symmetry.space_group_name_H-M   'P 1'
#
loop_
_entity.id
_entity.type
_entity.pdbx_description
1 polymer ?
#
loop_
_entity_poly.entity_id
_entity_poly.type
_entity_poly.pdbx_seq_one_letter_code
_entity_poly.pdbx_strand_id
1 'polypeptide(L)' 'MTTPAEIVLLVLSFIMIGIVLLQSGKS' A
#
# COMPACT_ATOMS: atom_id res chain seq x y z
N MET A 1 -4.43 20.14 4.49
CA MET A 1 -3.20 20.06 3.71
C MET A 1 -2.43 18.82 4.06
N THR A 2 -2.11 18.02 3.06
CA THR A 2 -1.35 16.80 3.27
C THR A 2 0.14 17.08 3.17
N THR A 3 0.90 16.51 4.10
CA THR A 3 2.35 16.64 4.06
C THR A 3 2.93 15.57 3.13
N PRO A 4 4.15 15.77 2.59
CA PRO A 4 4.78 14.75 1.74
C PRO A 4 4.94 13.41 2.47
N ALA A 5 5.14 13.45 3.78
CA ALA A 5 5.25 12.22 4.57
C ALA A 5 3.95 11.42 4.55
N GLU A 6 2.83 12.10 4.58
CA GLU A 6 1.53 11.42 4.52
C GLU A 6 1.30 10.75 3.18
N ILE A 7 1.71 11.39 2.11
CA ILE A 7 1.58 10.81 0.78
C ILE A 7 2.41 9.54 0.66
N VAL A 8 3.63 9.56 1.19
CA VAL A 8 4.50 8.38 1.19
C VAL A 8 3.86 7.23 1.96
N LEU A 9 3.28 7.53 3.11
CA LEU A 9 2.61 6.50 3.91
C LEU A 9 1.42 5.90 3.18
N LEU A 10 0.65 6.71 2.48
CA LEU A 10 -0.47 6.22 1.69
C LEU A 10 0.00 5.28 0.59
N VAL A 11 1.04 5.66 -0.13
CA VAL A 11 1.58 4.85 -1.21
C VAL A 11 2.10 3.51 -0.68
N LEU A 12 2.82 3.55 0.43
CA LEU A 12 3.35 2.33 1.04
C LEU A 12 2.22 1.40 1.48
N SER A 13 1.18 1.94 2.08
CA SER A 13 0.04 1.14 2.51
C SER A 13 -0.64 0.48 1.31
N PHE A 14 -0.81 1.23 0.24
CA PHE A 14 -1.43 0.73 -0.98
C PHE A 14 -0.62 -0.43 -1.57
N ILE A 15 0.70 -0.27 -1.60
CA ILE A 15 1.58 -1.32 -2.10
C ILE A 15 1.46 -2.60 -1.26
N MET A 16 1.44 -2.44 0.06
CA MET A 16 1.32 -3.59 0.96
C MET A 16 0.02 -4.35 0.74
N ILE A 17 -1.07 -3.62 0.60
CA ILE A 17 -2.37 -4.26 0.33
C ILE A 17 -2.34 -5.00 -1.00
N GLY A 18 -1.76 -4.38 -2.02
CA GLY A 18 -1.63 -5.00 -3.33
C GLY A 18 -0.85 -6.31 -3.29
N ILE A 19 0.28 -6.31 -2.57
CA ILE A 19 1.11 -7.51 -2.45
C ILE A 19 0.34 -8.63 -1.73
N VAL A 20 -0.33 -8.27 -0.64
CA VAL A 20 -1.10 -9.25 0.13
C VAL A 20 -2.21 -9.89 -0.72
N LEU A 21 -2.90 -9.08 -1.51
CA LEU A 21 -3.95 -9.57 -2.38
C LEU A 21 -3.40 -10.51 -3.45
N LEU A 22 -2.23 -10.20 -4.00
CA LEU A 22 -1.60 -11.04 -5.01
C LEU A 22 -1.22 -12.40 -4.43
N GLN A 23 -0.63 -12.41 -3.23
CA GLN A 23 -0.27 -13.66 -2.58
C GLN A 23 -1.50 -14.47 -2.19
N SER A 24 -2.53 -13.78 -1.73
CA SER A 24 -3.76 -14.45 -1.32
C SER A 24 -4.50 -15.06 -2.51
N GLY A 25 -4.36 -14.46 -3.68
CA GLY A 25 -5.00 -14.98 -4.88
C GLY A 25 -4.35 -16.24 -5.43
N LYS A 26 -3.16 -16.58 -4.95
CA LYS A 26 -2.45 -17.78 -5.39
C LYS A 26 -2.22 -18.70 -4.21
N SER A 27 -3.16 -19.43 -3.84
CA SER A 27 -3.00 -20.41 -2.76
C SER A 27 -2.41 -21.74 -3.27
#